data_740f3dbc2f97b30571e12316d209d229
#
_entry.id   740f3dbc2f97b30571e12316d209d229
#
_cell.length_a   1.000
_cell.length_b   1.000
_cell.length_c   1.000
_cell.angle_alpha   90.00
_cell.angle_beta   90.00
_cell.angle_gamma   90.00
#
_symmetry.space_group_name_H-M   'P 1'
#
loop_
_entity.id
_entity.type
_entity.pdbx_description
1 polymer ?
#
loop_
_entity_poly.entity_id
_entity_poly.type
_entity_poly.pdbx_seq_one_letter_code
_entity_poly.pdbx_strand_id
1 'polypeptide(L)'
;MPAIIELPTIVQQAVEQFGTVFVNEPERRHFAEYLTGLLGAAKKNVSGINADFAQTTDQSCLNRWLTEVHWDVQELNRQRLAWLQRDSTTRYAPSGIIPIDNTLVDHAGKLIEDVGYFWDHAEQRHKIAHDYLIVNYVCPSGKHYALEFRRFRKREDCVASRAELEARPGGYAAAADEDQRLAPFKTHTELCCELVDGVVAEQIPGTFTFDSYFTNAPVLNHVQGQPRA
;
A
#
# COMPACT_ATOMS: atom_id res chain seq x y z
N MET A 1 -27.98 14.14 4.16
CA MET A 1 -28.29 13.64 5.52
C MET A 1 -27.24 12.61 5.86
N PRO A 2 -26.67 12.58 7.08
CA PRO A 2 -25.79 11.52 7.52
C PRO A 2 -26.47 10.16 7.37
N ALA A 3 -25.75 9.17 6.84
CA ALA A 3 -26.28 7.83 6.56
C ALA A 3 -25.69 6.76 7.48
N ILE A 4 -24.54 7.04 8.11
CA ILE A 4 -23.83 6.09 8.98
C ILE A 4 -24.14 6.41 10.43
N ILE A 5 -24.87 5.51 11.10
CA ILE A 5 -25.28 5.64 12.51
C ILE A 5 -24.54 4.67 13.44
N GLU A 6 -23.98 3.59 12.88
CA GLU A 6 -23.23 2.57 13.62
C GLU A 6 -22.13 1.96 12.75
N LEU A 7 -21.16 1.34 13.39
CA LEU A 7 -20.08 0.64 12.72
C LEU A 7 -20.55 -0.75 12.24
N PRO A 8 -20.28 -1.13 10.98
CA PRO A 8 -20.54 -2.48 10.49
C PRO A 8 -19.82 -3.54 11.34
N THR A 9 -20.41 -4.71 11.50
CA THR A 9 -19.80 -5.82 12.27
C THR A 9 -18.40 -6.17 11.79
N ILE A 10 -18.16 -6.15 10.47
CA ILE A 10 -16.83 -6.43 9.91
C ILE A 10 -15.79 -5.38 10.35
N VAL A 11 -16.20 -4.13 10.52
CA VAL A 11 -15.31 -3.06 11.02
C VAL A 11 -15.05 -3.24 12.51
N GLN A 12 -16.04 -3.63 13.30
CA GLN A 12 -15.84 -3.95 14.72
C GLN A 12 -14.84 -5.10 14.88
N GLN A 13 -14.96 -6.16 14.09
CA GLN A 13 -13.99 -7.25 14.06
C GLN A 13 -12.59 -6.78 13.61
N ALA A 14 -12.51 -5.86 12.65
CA ALA A 14 -11.24 -5.28 12.24
C ALA A 14 -10.59 -4.45 13.37
N VAL A 15 -11.37 -3.69 14.14
CA VAL A 15 -10.86 -2.96 15.31
C VAL A 15 -10.37 -3.92 16.41
N GLU A 16 -11.06 -5.02 16.65
CA GLU A 16 -10.61 -6.05 17.60
C GLU A 16 -9.28 -6.68 17.13
N GLN A 17 -9.16 -6.97 15.83
CA GLN A 17 -7.98 -7.62 15.24
C GLN A 17 -6.78 -6.69 15.17
N PHE A 18 -6.98 -5.42 14.78
CA PHE A 18 -5.90 -4.47 14.47
C PHE A 18 -5.71 -3.41 15.54
N GLY A 19 -6.54 -3.39 16.58
CA GLY A 19 -6.56 -2.33 17.60
C GLY A 19 -5.25 -2.16 18.36
N THR A 20 -4.40 -3.19 18.41
CA THR A 20 -3.06 -3.14 19.02
C THR A 20 -2.04 -2.32 18.22
N VAL A 21 -2.30 -2.04 16.95
CA VAL A 21 -1.48 -1.16 16.11
C VAL A 21 -1.64 0.31 16.51
N PHE A 22 -2.77 0.64 17.12
CA PHE A 22 -3.12 2.01 17.51
C PHE A 22 -2.93 2.20 19.02
N VAL A 23 -2.27 3.29 19.39
CA VAL A 23 -1.83 3.53 20.77
C VAL A 23 -3.00 3.76 21.74
N ASN A 24 -4.07 4.44 21.28
CA ASN A 24 -5.16 4.90 22.14
C ASN A 24 -6.54 4.70 21.49
N GLU A 25 -7.59 4.92 22.29
CA GLU A 25 -8.97 4.76 21.83
C GLU A 25 -9.40 5.76 20.75
N PRO A 26 -9.01 7.05 20.77
CA PRO A 26 -9.30 7.96 19.66
C PRO A 26 -8.75 7.48 18.33
N GLU A 27 -7.55 6.92 18.28
CA GLU A 27 -6.96 6.38 17.05
C GLU A 27 -7.74 5.16 16.53
N ARG A 28 -8.11 4.22 17.40
CA ARG A 28 -8.96 3.06 17.05
C ARG A 28 -10.30 3.50 16.50
N ARG A 29 -10.90 4.53 17.11
CA ARG A 29 -12.15 5.11 16.64
C ARG A 29 -11.99 5.72 15.23
N HIS A 30 -10.94 6.51 14.99
CA HIS A 30 -10.68 7.08 13.65
C HIS A 30 -10.38 6.01 12.61
N PHE A 31 -9.67 4.95 12.98
CA PHE A 31 -9.51 3.78 12.11
C PHE A 31 -10.87 3.17 11.73
N ALA A 32 -11.76 2.96 12.70
CA ALA A 32 -13.09 2.43 12.46
C ALA A 32 -13.95 3.36 11.58
N GLU A 33 -13.93 4.66 11.86
CA GLU A 33 -14.63 5.68 11.07
C GLU A 33 -14.13 5.71 9.63
N TYR A 34 -12.81 5.71 9.44
CA TYR A 34 -12.21 5.73 8.12
C TYR A 34 -12.53 4.46 7.32
N LEU A 35 -12.38 3.28 7.93
CA LEU A 35 -12.68 2.01 7.29
C LEU A 35 -14.18 1.89 6.94
N THR A 36 -15.08 2.31 7.83
CA THR A 36 -16.52 2.36 7.56
C THR A 36 -16.83 3.30 6.40
N GLY A 37 -16.18 4.46 6.37
CA GLY A 37 -16.33 5.43 5.29
C GLY A 37 -15.84 4.88 3.94
N LEU A 38 -14.71 4.18 3.91
CA LEU A 38 -14.23 3.52 2.70
C LEU A 38 -15.21 2.47 2.17
N LEU A 39 -15.94 1.79 3.05
CA LEU A 39 -16.95 0.81 2.67
C LEU A 39 -18.25 1.47 2.17
N GLY A 40 -18.76 2.47 2.90
CA GLY A 40 -20.14 2.94 2.75
C GLY A 40 -20.31 4.38 2.29
N ALA A 41 -19.34 5.28 2.47
CA ALA A 41 -19.51 6.68 2.11
C ALA A 41 -19.62 6.91 0.60
N ALA A 42 -20.50 7.83 0.20
CA ALA A 42 -20.67 8.20 -1.20
C ALA A 42 -19.42 8.88 -1.77
N LYS A 43 -18.74 9.70 -0.95
CA LYS A 43 -17.46 10.34 -1.29
C LYS A 43 -16.37 9.79 -0.37
N LYS A 44 -15.40 9.08 -0.94
CA LYS A 44 -14.31 8.40 -0.22
C LYS A 44 -13.12 9.32 0.03
N ASN A 45 -13.38 10.53 0.52
CA ASN A 45 -12.40 11.45 1.04
C ASN A 45 -12.75 11.87 2.46
N VAL A 46 -11.80 12.41 3.21
CA VAL A 46 -11.96 12.72 4.64
C VAL A 46 -13.22 13.55 4.91
N SER A 47 -13.48 14.59 4.12
CA SER A 47 -14.66 15.45 4.28
C SER A 47 -15.96 14.71 4.01
N GLY A 48 -16.01 13.90 2.94
CA GLY A 48 -17.20 13.11 2.59
C GLY A 48 -17.48 12.02 3.61
N ILE A 49 -16.45 11.31 4.05
CA ILE A 49 -16.56 10.29 5.11
C ILE A 49 -17.10 10.93 6.38
N ASN A 50 -16.49 12.03 6.84
CA ASN A 50 -16.92 12.70 8.07
C ASN A 50 -18.37 13.20 7.99
N ALA A 51 -18.79 13.71 6.84
CA ALA A 51 -20.15 14.22 6.64
C ALA A 51 -21.24 13.14 6.63
N ASP A 52 -20.86 11.88 6.34
CA ASP A 52 -21.81 10.76 6.29
C ASP A 52 -22.08 10.14 7.67
N PHE A 53 -21.27 10.43 8.69
CA PHE A 53 -21.52 9.97 10.06
C PHE A 53 -22.52 10.86 10.79
N ALA A 54 -23.49 10.24 11.46
CA ALA A 54 -24.46 10.96 12.32
C ALA A 54 -23.82 11.49 13.59
N GLN A 55 -22.82 10.78 14.11
CA GLN A 55 -22.05 11.15 15.30
C GLN A 55 -20.56 10.92 15.01
N THR A 56 -19.80 12.01 14.92
CA THR A 56 -18.36 11.97 14.71
C THR A 56 -17.69 13.17 15.37
N THR A 57 -16.37 13.16 15.38
CA THR A 57 -15.55 14.30 15.75
C THR A 57 -15.46 15.29 14.55
N ASP A 58 -14.79 16.41 14.76
CA ASP A 58 -14.50 17.34 13.68
C ASP A 58 -13.66 16.69 12.56
N GLN A 59 -13.92 17.05 11.33
CA GLN A 59 -13.19 16.54 10.15
C GLN A 59 -11.65 16.66 10.30
N SER A 60 -11.18 17.73 10.97
CA SER A 60 -9.75 17.93 11.19
C SER A 60 -9.12 16.85 12.08
N CYS A 61 -9.89 16.22 12.94
CA CYS A 61 -9.41 15.12 13.78
C CYS A 61 -9.10 13.88 12.94
N LEU A 62 -10.00 13.49 12.04
CA LEU A 62 -9.78 12.38 11.13
C LEU A 62 -8.64 12.69 10.14
N ASN A 63 -8.54 13.95 9.66
CA ASN A 63 -7.45 14.36 8.79
C ASN A 63 -6.09 14.26 9.49
N ARG A 64 -5.95 14.79 10.71
CA ARG A 64 -4.71 14.70 11.50
C ARG A 64 -4.33 13.26 11.81
N TRP A 65 -5.32 12.42 12.12
CA TRP A 65 -5.05 10.99 12.33
C TRP A 65 -4.41 10.35 11.09
N LEU A 66 -4.87 10.68 9.87
CA LEU A 66 -4.30 10.15 8.63
C LEU A 66 -2.93 10.73 8.28
N THR A 67 -2.64 11.99 8.66
CA THR A 67 -1.46 12.72 8.18
C THR A 67 -0.37 12.91 9.22
N GLU A 68 -0.69 12.87 10.51
CA GLU A 68 0.24 13.21 11.58
C GLU A 68 0.50 12.05 12.56
N VAL A 69 -0.44 11.11 12.68
CA VAL A 69 -0.28 9.96 13.59
C VAL A 69 0.59 8.90 12.92
N HIS A 70 1.64 8.49 13.62
CA HIS A 70 2.52 7.42 13.18
C HIS A 70 2.05 6.09 13.78
N TRP A 71 1.63 5.18 12.91
CA TRP A 71 1.30 3.80 13.27
C TRP A 71 2.03 2.84 12.35
N ASP A 72 2.33 1.66 12.86
CA ASP A 72 3.12 0.66 12.14
C ASP A 72 2.31 0.02 11.01
N VAL A 73 2.53 0.53 9.79
CA VAL A 73 1.88 0.04 8.56
C VAL A 73 2.27 -1.40 8.27
N GLN A 74 3.52 -1.79 8.54
CA GLN A 74 4.00 -3.14 8.30
C GLN A 74 3.33 -4.13 9.25
N GLU A 75 3.22 -3.77 10.54
CA GLU A 75 2.52 -4.57 11.53
C GLU A 75 1.03 -4.70 11.17
N LEU A 76 0.38 -3.60 10.74
CA LEU A 76 -1.01 -3.67 10.28
C LEU A 76 -1.16 -4.64 9.09
N ASN A 77 -0.26 -4.56 8.10
CA ASN A 77 -0.28 -5.46 6.95
C ASN A 77 -0.04 -6.93 7.37
N ARG A 78 0.92 -7.18 8.26
CA ARG A 78 1.21 -8.51 8.80
C ARG A 78 -0.02 -9.10 9.49
N GLN A 79 -0.70 -8.33 10.34
CA GLN A 79 -1.92 -8.76 11.01
C GLN A 79 -3.07 -9.01 10.02
N ARG A 80 -3.21 -8.17 9.00
CA ARG A 80 -4.20 -8.34 7.92
C ARG A 80 -3.99 -9.66 7.17
N LEU A 81 -2.76 -9.95 6.78
CA LEU A 81 -2.41 -11.19 6.10
C LEU A 81 -2.66 -12.39 7.02
N ALA A 82 -2.25 -12.33 8.28
CA ALA A 82 -2.51 -13.39 9.25
C ALA A 82 -4.02 -13.63 9.47
N TRP A 83 -4.83 -12.57 9.44
CA TRP A 83 -6.28 -12.71 9.53
C TRP A 83 -6.86 -13.43 8.32
N LEU A 84 -6.42 -13.08 7.11
CA LEU A 84 -6.84 -13.75 5.87
C LEU A 84 -6.49 -15.25 5.86
N GLN A 85 -5.40 -15.66 6.54
CA GLN A 85 -5.01 -17.08 6.62
C GLN A 85 -5.95 -17.93 7.50
N ARG A 86 -6.82 -17.34 8.30
CA ARG A 86 -7.80 -18.06 9.13
C ARG A 86 -8.98 -18.63 8.33
N ASP A 87 -9.32 -17.99 7.20
CA ASP A 87 -10.40 -18.42 6.32
C ASP A 87 -9.86 -19.36 5.23
N SER A 88 -10.47 -20.53 5.08
CA SER A 88 -10.05 -21.53 4.10
C SER A 88 -10.13 -21.04 2.65
N THR A 89 -10.97 -20.05 2.37
CA THR A 89 -11.14 -19.48 1.02
C THR A 89 -10.10 -18.41 0.67
N THR A 90 -9.39 -17.88 1.66
CA THR A 90 -8.33 -16.86 1.47
C THR A 90 -6.95 -17.35 1.90
N ARG A 91 -6.85 -18.57 2.43
CA ARG A 91 -5.60 -19.16 2.88
C ARG A 91 -4.63 -19.41 1.73
N TYR A 92 -3.34 -19.26 2.01
CA TYR A 92 -2.27 -19.65 1.10
C TYR A 92 -2.34 -21.13 0.75
N ALA A 93 -2.02 -21.47 -0.49
CA ALA A 93 -1.95 -22.84 -1.00
C ALA A 93 -0.86 -22.95 -2.06
N PRO A 94 -0.21 -24.12 -2.23
CA PRO A 94 0.84 -24.31 -3.25
C PRO A 94 0.35 -24.05 -4.69
N SER A 95 -0.97 -24.18 -4.95
CA SER A 95 -1.60 -23.87 -6.23
C SER A 95 -2.05 -22.41 -6.38
N GLY A 96 -1.68 -21.54 -5.44
CA GLY A 96 -1.93 -20.11 -5.53
C GLY A 96 -1.11 -19.45 -6.64
N ILE A 97 -1.57 -18.31 -7.13
CA ILE A 97 -0.88 -17.52 -8.15
C ILE A 97 -0.47 -16.18 -7.53
N ILE A 98 0.74 -15.73 -7.82
CA ILE A 98 1.33 -14.51 -7.26
C ILE A 98 1.65 -13.56 -8.42
N PRO A 99 0.67 -12.80 -8.93
CA PRO A 99 0.90 -11.80 -9.96
C PRO A 99 1.61 -10.57 -9.40
N ILE A 100 2.61 -10.08 -10.14
CA ILE A 100 3.25 -8.79 -9.90
C ILE A 100 3.02 -7.92 -11.14
N ASP A 101 2.47 -6.73 -10.91
CA ASP A 101 2.17 -5.79 -11.97
C ASP A 101 2.22 -4.36 -11.43
N ASN A 102 2.37 -3.38 -12.33
CA ASN A 102 2.27 -1.98 -11.96
C ASN A 102 0.86 -1.42 -12.21
N THR A 103 0.50 -0.41 -11.45
CA THR A 103 -0.77 0.31 -11.59
C THR A 103 -0.56 1.79 -11.36
N LEU A 104 -1.25 2.61 -12.17
CA LEU A 104 -1.28 4.05 -12.02
C LEU A 104 -2.50 4.46 -11.20
N VAL A 105 -2.26 5.21 -10.13
CA VAL A 105 -3.31 5.83 -9.33
C VAL A 105 -3.40 7.30 -9.69
N ASP A 106 -4.44 7.66 -10.43
CA ASP A 106 -4.65 9.00 -10.98
C ASP A 106 -4.87 10.06 -9.90
N HIS A 107 -4.31 11.24 -10.14
CA HIS A 107 -4.49 12.41 -9.30
C HIS A 107 -4.85 13.65 -10.13
N ALA A 108 -5.72 14.51 -9.59
CA ALA A 108 -6.10 15.77 -10.22
C ALA A 108 -5.11 16.91 -9.94
N GLY A 109 -4.27 16.78 -8.90
CA GLY A 109 -3.37 17.83 -8.43
C GLY A 109 -1.89 17.51 -8.67
N LYS A 110 -1.09 18.56 -8.93
CA LYS A 110 0.37 18.46 -9.09
C LYS A 110 1.14 18.68 -7.78
N LEU A 111 0.44 19.09 -6.71
CA LEU A 111 1.04 19.38 -5.40
C LEU A 111 0.99 18.20 -4.43
N ILE A 112 0.52 17.05 -4.91
CA ILE A 112 0.55 15.81 -4.13
C ILE A 112 1.99 15.29 -4.18
N GLU A 113 2.51 14.90 -3.03
CA GLU A 113 3.87 14.40 -2.89
C GLU A 113 4.13 13.19 -3.78
N ASP A 114 5.27 13.17 -4.46
CA ASP A 114 5.73 12.09 -5.33
C ASP A 114 4.81 11.73 -6.51
N VAL A 115 3.87 12.60 -6.90
CA VAL A 115 3.16 12.39 -8.17
C VAL A 115 4.09 12.67 -9.34
N GLY A 116 4.00 11.81 -10.35
CA GLY A 116 4.74 11.95 -11.60
C GLY A 116 3.82 12.06 -12.80
N TYR A 117 4.42 12.35 -13.95
CA TYR A 117 3.75 12.35 -15.25
C TYR A 117 4.06 11.01 -15.92
N PHE A 118 3.13 10.07 -15.88
CA PHE A 118 3.31 8.71 -16.40
C PHE A 118 2.47 8.49 -17.65
N TRP A 119 2.97 7.64 -18.56
CA TRP A 119 2.23 7.21 -19.74
C TRP A 119 1.30 6.04 -19.37
N ASP A 120 0.01 6.22 -19.61
CA ASP A 120 -0.98 5.16 -19.49
C ASP A 120 -1.16 4.46 -20.84
N HIS A 121 -0.75 3.20 -20.92
CA HIS A 121 -0.85 2.39 -22.14
C HIS A 121 -2.30 2.03 -22.49
N ALA A 122 -3.18 1.91 -21.51
CA ALA A 122 -4.58 1.59 -21.74
C ALA A 122 -5.36 2.79 -22.33
N GLU A 123 -5.09 3.99 -21.80
CA GLU A 123 -5.76 5.21 -22.26
C GLU A 123 -4.96 5.98 -23.33
N GLN A 124 -3.75 5.53 -23.67
CA GLN A 124 -2.87 6.15 -24.68
C GLN A 124 -2.63 7.66 -24.43
N ARG A 125 -2.46 8.03 -23.16
CA ARG A 125 -2.20 9.42 -22.74
C ARG A 125 -1.34 9.49 -21.49
N HIS A 126 -0.73 10.65 -21.28
CA HIS A 126 -0.05 10.94 -20.02
C HIS A 126 -1.05 11.29 -18.92
N LYS A 127 -0.78 10.80 -17.71
CA LYS A 127 -1.53 11.07 -16.49
C LYS A 127 -0.63 11.59 -15.38
N ILE A 128 -1.19 12.45 -14.53
CA ILE A 128 -0.60 12.77 -13.23
C ILE A 128 -1.02 11.66 -12.29
N ALA A 129 -0.07 10.87 -11.81
CA ALA A 129 -0.38 9.68 -11.04
C ALA A 129 0.75 9.32 -10.07
N HIS A 130 0.45 8.47 -9.11
CA HIS A 130 1.44 7.60 -8.50
C HIS A 130 1.52 6.30 -9.28
N ASP A 131 2.74 5.77 -9.45
CA ASP A 131 2.99 4.47 -10.04
C ASP A 131 3.36 3.48 -8.92
N TYR A 132 2.55 2.44 -8.75
CA TYR A 132 2.77 1.40 -7.75
C TYR A 132 2.98 0.06 -8.42
N LEU A 133 4.03 -0.65 -7.99
CA LEU A 133 4.14 -2.08 -8.22
C LEU A 133 3.41 -2.79 -7.08
N ILE A 134 2.53 -3.71 -7.42
CA ILE A 134 1.73 -4.46 -6.46
C ILE A 134 1.97 -5.94 -6.67
N VAL A 135 2.29 -6.66 -5.60
CA VAL A 135 2.25 -8.11 -5.57
C VAL A 135 0.93 -8.56 -4.95
N ASN A 136 0.18 -9.35 -5.68
CA ASN A 136 -1.10 -9.88 -5.25
C ASN A 136 -1.00 -11.39 -4.99
N TYR A 137 -1.97 -11.93 -4.28
CA TYR A 137 -2.20 -13.36 -4.14
C TYR A 137 -3.58 -13.72 -4.66
N VAL A 138 -3.64 -14.69 -5.56
CA VAL A 138 -4.87 -15.26 -6.08
C VAL A 138 -5.04 -16.67 -5.52
N CYS A 139 -6.06 -16.82 -4.68
CA CYS A 139 -6.37 -18.10 -4.03
C CYS A 139 -6.99 -19.09 -5.03
N PRO A 140 -6.86 -20.40 -4.81
CA PRO A 140 -7.57 -21.40 -5.60
C PRO A 140 -9.11 -21.24 -5.61
N SER A 141 -9.65 -20.57 -4.61
CA SER A 141 -11.08 -20.18 -4.53
C SER A 141 -11.49 -19.08 -5.50
N GLY A 142 -10.53 -18.44 -6.20
CA GLY A 142 -10.74 -17.25 -7.04
C GLY A 142 -10.72 -15.92 -6.28
N LYS A 143 -10.63 -15.92 -4.94
CA LYS A 143 -10.44 -14.69 -4.18
C LYS A 143 -8.99 -14.18 -4.35
N HIS A 144 -8.83 -12.86 -4.34
CA HIS A 144 -7.52 -12.23 -4.49
C HIS A 144 -7.37 -11.03 -3.56
N TYR A 145 -6.13 -10.74 -3.16
CA TYR A 145 -5.78 -9.60 -2.31
C TYR A 145 -4.31 -9.23 -2.48
N ALA A 146 -4.01 -7.95 -2.24
CA ALA A 146 -2.63 -7.49 -2.26
C ALA A 146 -1.85 -8.07 -1.07
N LEU A 147 -0.64 -8.54 -1.32
CA LEU A 147 0.33 -8.90 -0.28
C LEU A 147 1.09 -7.66 0.17
N GLU A 148 1.68 -6.96 -0.79
CA GLU A 148 2.50 -5.78 -0.57
C GLU A 148 2.53 -4.91 -1.82
N PHE A 149 3.08 -3.69 -1.70
CA PHE A 149 3.31 -2.79 -2.82
C PHE A 149 4.58 -1.98 -2.62
N ARG A 150 5.12 -1.47 -3.73
CA ARG A 150 6.21 -0.49 -3.78
C ARG A 150 5.82 0.67 -4.66
N ARG A 151 6.11 1.89 -4.23
CA ARG A 151 5.91 3.09 -5.04
C ARG A 151 7.14 3.33 -5.90
N PHE A 152 6.94 3.43 -7.20
CA PHE A 152 7.97 3.87 -8.12
C PHE A 152 8.08 5.40 -8.07
N ARG A 153 9.31 5.90 -8.08
CA ARG A 153 9.63 7.32 -8.16
C ARG A 153 10.54 7.55 -9.36
N LYS A 154 10.38 8.68 -10.02
CA LYS A 154 11.27 9.05 -11.10
C LYS A 154 12.66 9.36 -10.59
N ARG A 155 13.66 9.10 -11.44
CA ARG A 155 15.06 9.34 -11.08
C ARG A 155 15.35 10.80 -10.72
N GLU A 156 14.76 11.74 -11.47
CA GLU A 156 14.90 13.17 -11.23
C GLU A 156 14.39 13.59 -9.85
N ASP A 157 13.30 13.00 -9.38
CA ASP A 157 12.73 13.30 -8.06
C ASP A 157 13.64 12.76 -6.94
N CYS A 158 14.18 11.54 -7.12
CA CYS A 158 15.13 10.95 -6.17
C CYS A 158 16.45 11.72 -6.10
N VAL A 159 16.98 12.20 -7.21
CA VAL A 159 18.23 12.99 -7.26
C VAL A 159 18.05 14.35 -6.61
N ALA A 160 16.93 15.03 -6.85
CA ALA A 160 16.65 16.33 -6.22
C ALA A 160 16.56 16.18 -4.70
N SER A 161 15.82 15.21 -4.21
CA SER A 161 15.71 14.91 -2.78
C SER A 161 17.07 14.57 -2.16
N ARG A 162 17.92 13.83 -2.86
CA ARG A 162 19.26 13.48 -2.39
C ARG A 162 20.14 14.72 -2.23
N ALA A 163 20.15 15.63 -3.20
CA ALA A 163 20.94 16.85 -3.13
C ALA A 163 20.53 17.77 -1.97
N GLU A 164 19.22 17.87 -1.71
CA GLU A 164 18.68 18.62 -0.57
C GLU A 164 19.12 18.04 0.78
N LEU A 165 19.29 16.72 0.84
CA LEU A 165 19.68 16.03 2.07
C LEU A 165 21.16 16.05 2.32
N GLU A 166 21.97 15.89 1.28
CA GLU A 166 23.42 16.05 1.39
C GLU A 166 23.79 17.45 1.90
N ALA A 167 22.94 18.44 1.66
CA ALA A 167 23.08 19.81 2.18
C ALA A 167 22.68 19.99 3.65
N ARG A 168 22.01 19.00 4.28
CA ARG A 168 21.60 19.07 5.69
C ARG A 168 22.73 18.64 6.65
N PRO A 169 22.78 19.20 7.89
CA PRO A 169 23.68 18.71 8.92
C PRO A 169 23.44 17.23 9.23
N GLY A 170 24.46 16.39 9.12
CA GLY A 170 24.36 14.94 9.30
C GLY A 170 24.28 14.13 8.00
N GLY A 171 24.03 14.79 6.87
CA GLY A 171 24.06 14.18 5.54
C GLY A 171 22.94 13.17 5.25
N TYR A 172 23.01 12.59 4.06
CA TYR A 172 22.01 11.65 3.54
C TYR A 172 21.80 10.39 4.40
N ALA A 173 22.88 9.83 4.94
CA ALA A 173 22.82 8.58 5.70
C ALA A 173 22.00 8.68 6.99
N ALA A 174 22.04 9.84 7.68
CA ALA A 174 21.29 10.04 8.91
C ALA A 174 19.77 10.28 8.68
N ALA A 175 19.41 10.71 7.46
CA ALA A 175 18.03 11.05 7.12
C ALA A 175 17.32 9.93 6.32
N ALA A 176 18.06 9.02 5.70
CA ALA A 176 17.50 7.96 4.85
C ALA A 176 16.66 6.93 5.64
N ASP A 177 16.94 6.75 6.93
CA ASP A 177 16.17 5.86 7.81
C ASP A 177 14.85 6.49 8.27
N GLU A 178 14.74 7.82 8.24
CA GLU A 178 13.56 8.52 8.76
C GLU A 178 12.52 8.89 7.69
N ASP A 179 12.90 8.93 6.41
CA ASP A 179 11.98 9.38 5.36
C ASP A 179 12.11 8.57 4.06
N GLN A 180 11.07 7.79 3.73
CA GLN A 180 11.01 7.03 2.47
C GLN A 180 11.17 7.90 1.22
N ARG A 181 10.95 9.22 1.31
CA ARG A 181 11.20 10.19 0.24
C ARG A 181 12.66 10.21 -0.21
N LEU A 182 13.55 9.72 0.62
CA LEU A 182 14.99 9.82 0.50
C LEU A 182 15.61 8.53 -0.01
N ALA A 183 14.82 7.51 -0.24
CA ALA A 183 15.27 6.24 -0.76
C ALA A 183 15.99 6.43 -2.12
N PRO A 184 17.09 5.72 -2.37
CA PRO A 184 17.79 5.77 -3.65
C PRO A 184 16.84 5.39 -4.79
N PHE A 185 17.06 5.97 -5.97
CA PHE A 185 16.31 5.59 -7.16
C PHE A 185 16.41 4.08 -7.41
N LYS A 186 15.26 3.47 -7.64
CA LYS A 186 15.13 2.06 -8.05
C LYS A 186 14.30 1.96 -9.33
N THR A 187 14.73 1.11 -10.23
CA THR A 187 13.97 0.77 -11.43
C THR A 187 12.77 -0.11 -11.07
N HIS A 188 11.77 -0.19 -11.94
CA HIS A 188 10.67 -1.14 -11.78
C HIS A 188 11.15 -2.59 -11.62
N THR A 189 12.21 -2.97 -12.35
CA THR A 189 12.85 -4.30 -12.25
C THR A 189 13.40 -4.57 -10.84
N GLU A 190 14.12 -3.60 -10.25
CA GLU A 190 14.65 -3.72 -8.90
C GLU A 190 13.52 -3.79 -7.86
N LEU A 191 12.49 -2.96 -7.99
CA LEU A 191 11.32 -3.00 -7.11
C LEU A 191 10.54 -4.33 -7.24
N CYS A 192 10.47 -4.90 -8.46
CA CYS A 192 9.87 -6.20 -8.69
C CYS A 192 10.66 -7.31 -7.97
N CYS A 193 12.00 -7.29 -8.06
CA CYS A 193 12.85 -8.24 -7.35
C CYS A 193 12.68 -8.14 -5.83
N GLU A 194 12.58 -6.93 -5.27
CA GLU A 194 12.32 -6.74 -3.84
C GLU A 194 10.96 -7.31 -3.39
N LEU A 195 9.93 -7.16 -4.23
CA LEU A 195 8.62 -7.77 -3.94
C LEU A 195 8.70 -9.31 -3.97
N VAL A 196 9.47 -9.88 -4.90
CA VAL A 196 9.75 -11.32 -4.95
C VAL A 196 10.47 -11.75 -3.66
N ASP A 197 11.51 -11.03 -3.24
CA ASP A 197 12.26 -11.34 -2.02
C ASP A 197 11.36 -11.30 -0.78
N GLY A 198 10.46 -10.31 -0.68
CA GLY A 198 9.49 -10.21 0.41
C GLY A 198 8.57 -11.43 0.47
N VAL A 199 8.03 -11.87 -0.66
CA VAL A 199 7.16 -13.05 -0.74
C VAL A 199 7.92 -14.33 -0.34
N VAL A 200 9.16 -14.46 -0.78
CA VAL A 200 10.01 -15.62 -0.44
C VAL A 200 10.39 -15.62 1.03
N ALA A 201 10.75 -14.47 1.59
CA ALA A 201 11.10 -14.33 3.00
C ALA A 201 9.93 -14.72 3.93
N GLU A 202 8.70 -14.38 3.56
CA GLU A 202 7.48 -14.77 4.26
C GLU A 202 7.03 -16.21 3.94
N GLN A 203 7.78 -16.95 3.11
CA GLN A 203 7.49 -18.32 2.71
C GLN A 203 6.08 -18.51 2.14
N ILE A 204 5.58 -17.53 1.40
CA ILE A 204 4.25 -17.58 0.79
C ILE A 204 4.29 -18.54 -0.41
N PRO A 205 3.53 -19.64 -0.39
CA PRO A 205 3.56 -20.62 -1.47
C PRO A 205 2.75 -20.12 -2.68
N GLY A 206 3.21 -20.49 -3.89
CA GLY A 206 2.49 -20.16 -5.12
C GLY A 206 3.41 -20.02 -6.32
N THR A 207 2.82 -19.67 -7.46
CA THR A 207 3.53 -19.48 -8.73
C THR A 207 3.56 -18.00 -9.09
N PHE A 208 4.73 -17.42 -9.22
CA PHE A 208 4.89 -16.05 -9.71
C PHE A 208 4.43 -15.93 -11.16
N THR A 209 3.70 -14.87 -11.46
CA THR A 209 3.30 -14.50 -12.82
C THR A 209 3.58 -13.03 -13.08
N PHE A 210 4.01 -12.71 -14.29
CA PHE A 210 4.40 -11.37 -14.70
C PHE A 210 3.79 -11.06 -16.05
N ASP A 211 3.56 -9.78 -16.32
CA ASP A 211 3.28 -9.32 -17.66
C ASP A 211 4.55 -9.34 -18.56
N SER A 212 4.42 -8.96 -19.83
CA SER A 212 5.54 -8.95 -20.78
C SER A 212 6.66 -7.97 -20.39
N TYR A 213 6.34 -6.88 -19.67
CA TYR A 213 7.33 -5.89 -19.25
C TYR A 213 8.29 -6.46 -18.19
N PHE A 214 7.78 -7.22 -17.24
CA PHE A 214 8.56 -7.86 -16.18
C PHE A 214 9.13 -9.22 -16.59
N THR A 215 8.72 -9.77 -17.72
CA THR A 215 9.28 -11.03 -18.26
C THR A 215 10.64 -10.75 -18.94
N ASN A 216 11.60 -10.24 -18.19
CA ASN A 216 12.94 -9.91 -18.61
C ASN A 216 13.98 -10.76 -17.86
N ALA A 217 15.20 -10.87 -18.44
CA ALA A 217 16.24 -11.73 -17.88
C ALA A 217 16.62 -11.43 -16.42
N PRO A 218 16.77 -10.18 -15.98
CA PRO A 218 17.02 -9.86 -14.58
C PRO A 218 15.97 -10.41 -13.62
N VAL A 219 14.67 -10.20 -13.88
CA VAL A 219 13.58 -10.72 -13.03
C VAL A 219 13.53 -12.23 -13.06
N LEU A 220 13.58 -12.85 -14.25
CA LEU A 220 13.51 -14.31 -14.37
C LEU A 220 14.68 -15.01 -13.69
N ASN A 221 15.91 -14.50 -13.85
CA ASN A 221 17.09 -15.05 -13.18
C ASN A 221 16.99 -14.87 -11.65
N HIS A 222 16.46 -13.74 -11.19
CA HIS A 222 16.26 -13.49 -9.77
C HIS A 222 15.29 -14.50 -9.15
N VAL A 223 14.15 -14.72 -9.79
CA VAL A 223 13.15 -15.71 -9.34
C VAL A 223 13.69 -17.12 -9.35
N GLN A 224 14.45 -17.49 -10.41
CA GLN A 224 15.06 -18.82 -10.50
C GLN A 224 16.14 -19.07 -9.44
N GLY A 225 16.82 -18.01 -9.00
CA GLY A 225 17.83 -18.07 -7.94
C GLY A 225 17.27 -18.19 -6.52
N GLN A 226 15.96 -18.01 -6.33
CA GLN A 226 15.33 -18.10 -5.03
C GLN A 226 15.26 -19.56 -4.54
N PRO A 227 15.39 -19.78 -3.21
CA PRO A 227 15.14 -21.10 -2.64
C PRO A 227 13.70 -21.53 -2.94
N ARG A 228 13.53 -22.73 -3.45
CA ARG A 228 12.20 -23.30 -3.68
C ARG A 228 11.55 -23.62 -2.34
N ALA A 229 10.39 -23.02 -2.06
CA ALA A 229 9.57 -23.38 -0.93
C ALA A 229 8.90 -24.74 -1.11
#